data_4d082d4dae1efd82cb17b1fe0b046c33
#
_entry.id   4d082d4dae1efd82cb17b1fe0b046c33
#
_cell.length_a   1.000
_cell.length_b   1.000
_cell.length_c   1.000
_cell.angle_alpha   90.00
_cell.angle_beta   90.00
_cell.angle_gamma   90.00
#
_symmetry.space_group_name_H-M   'P 1'
#
loop_
_entity.id
_entity.type
_entity.pdbx_description
1 polymer ?
#
loop_
_entity_poly.entity_id
_entity_poly.type
_entity_poly.pdbx_seq_one_letter_code
_entity_poly.pdbx_strand_id
1 'polypeptide(L)'
;MVVMRKVGLIDLDTSHAEAFASVLDSADAAEVTAVWDGGRVRDEEYLQEFCDTYGATPVESPDGMVGDVDAVMVLTVDWDSHCELALPYLEADIPTLVDKPLAGSLQDIEILEDAADGTPFFGGSAVPFHPSLASFERGEAGRALYCAGYDDTFYYGCHLVDTVRRLAGTDWSVVRPASDPGLTVDIVFENDTHATVRLDGANGSRNFTFLNVGDESETAVIGNSDDDRHTMYAEYLDAFLETIAGESDESDRVFDGAKLLLGVHTAIAEHRPVTAESDTLAETHIQGDSFVESYEPYY
;
A
#
# COMPACT_ATOMS: atom_id res chain seq x y z
N MET A 1 -30.44 -4.46 -8.04
CA MET A 1 -29.58 -3.62 -8.91
C MET A 1 -28.42 -3.23 -8.02
N VAL A 2 -27.24 -3.64 -8.36
CA VAL A 2 -26.02 -3.10 -7.71
C VAL A 2 -25.95 -1.63 -8.13
N VAL A 3 -25.86 -0.71 -7.17
CA VAL A 3 -25.66 0.71 -7.48
C VAL A 3 -24.19 0.84 -7.83
N MET A 4 -23.88 1.32 -9.04
CA MET A 4 -22.52 1.62 -9.47
C MET A 4 -21.96 2.71 -8.55
N ARG A 5 -20.82 2.46 -7.91
CA ARG A 5 -20.17 3.40 -7.01
C ARG A 5 -19.32 4.39 -7.81
N LYS A 6 -19.38 5.64 -7.45
CA LYS A 6 -18.56 6.69 -8.05
C LYS A 6 -17.26 6.82 -7.29
N VAL A 7 -16.15 6.66 -7.99
CA VAL A 7 -14.80 6.77 -7.41
C VAL A 7 -14.11 8.01 -7.93
N GLY A 8 -13.52 8.79 -7.02
CA GLY A 8 -12.62 9.89 -7.33
C GLY A 8 -11.16 9.43 -7.29
N LEU A 9 -10.32 9.96 -8.19
CA LEU A 9 -8.87 9.74 -8.14
C LEU A 9 -8.15 11.05 -7.82
N ILE A 10 -7.13 10.97 -6.97
CA ILE A 10 -6.21 12.04 -6.64
C ILE A 10 -4.81 11.62 -7.09
N ASP A 11 -4.28 12.36 -8.03
CA ASP A 11 -3.06 12.17 -8.80
C ASP A 11 -3.03 10.90 -9.69
N LEU A 12 -2.35 11.06 -10.81
CA LEU A 12 -2.16 10.02 -11.84
C LEU A 12 -0.69 9.61 -11.97
N ASP A 13 0.09 9.83 -10.93
CA ASP A 13 1.55 9.71 -10.94
C ASP A 13 2.05 8.32 -11.30
N THR A 14 1.40 7.29 -10.75
CA THR A 14 1.86 5.91 -10.85
C THR A 14 1.00 5.08 -11.81
N SER A 15 1.52 3.91 -12.23
CA SER A 15 0.77 2.94 -13.04
C SER A 15 -0.50 2.42 -12.33
N HIS A 16 -0.66 2.69 -11.04
CA HIS A 16 -1.86 2.30 -10.32
C HIS A 16 -3.08 3.06 -10.82
N ALA A 17 -2.95 4.33 -11.20
CA ALA A 17 -4.07 5.11 -11.71
C ALA A 17 -4.73 4.45 -12.93
N GLU A 18 -3.94 4.12 -13.96
CA GLU A 18 -4.47 3.43 -15.15
C GLU A 18 -4.89 1.99 -14.87
N ALA A 19 -4.09 1.26 -14.09
CA ALA A 19 -4.38 -0.13 -13.78
C ALA A 19 -5.67 -0.27 -12.96
N PHE A 20 -5.86 0.59 -11.96
CA PHE A 20 -7.06 0.58 -11.12
C PHE A 20 -8.29 1.05 -11.90
N ALA A 21 -8.18 2.14 -12.68
CA ALA A 21 -9.25 2.59 -13.54
C ALA A 21 -9.69 1.51 -14.54
N SER A 22 -8.72 0.80 -15.16
CA SER A 22 -9.00 -0.30 -16.09
C SER A 22 -9.70 -1.49 -15.43
N VAL A 23 -9.33 -1.84 -14.19
CA VAL A 23 -9.98 -2.91 -13.42
C VAL A 23 -11.41 -2.48 -13.06
N LEU A 24 -11.61 -1.25 -12.57
CA LEU A 24 -12.93 -0.72 -12.22
C LEU A 24 -13.86 -0.63 -13.44
N ASP A 25 -13.35 -0.18 -14.60
CA ASP A 25 -14.13 -0.11 -15.85
C ASP A 25 -14.60 -1.51 -16.31
N SER A 26 -13.82 -2.55 -15.97
CA SER A 26 -14.16 -3.95 -16.27
C SER A 26 -15.14 -4.55 -15.26
N ALA A 27 -15.33 -3.92 -14.12
CA ALA A 27 -16.22 -4.36 -13.06
C ALA A 27 -17.55 -3.58 -13.09
N ASP A 28 -18.69 -4.28 -13.01
CA ASP A 28 -20.03 -3.65 -12.97
C ASP A 28 -20.35 -3.00 -11.59
N ALA A 29 -19.34 -2.77 -10.73
CA ALA A 29 -19.54 -2.35 -9.34
C ALA A 29 -19.12 -0.90 -9.04
N ALA A 30 -18.17 -0.36 -9.78
CA ALA A 30 -17.66 1.00 -9.57
C ALA A 30 -17.14 1.61 -10.88
N GLU A 31 -17.10 2.93 -10.94
CA GLU A 31 -16.58 3.71 -12.08
C GLU A 31 -15.79 4.92 -11.60
N VAL A 32 -14.74 5.30 -12.30
CA VAL A 32 -14.02 6.54 -12.05
C VAL A 32 -14.83 7.69 -12.64
N THR A 33 -15.27 8.65 -11.81
CA THR A 33 -16.14 9.76 -12.26
C THR A 33 -15.49 11.12 -12.19
N ALA A 34 -14.46 11.29 -11.35
CA ALA A 34 -13.78 12.56 -11.17
C ALA A 34 -12.29 12.33 -10.88
N VAL A 35 -11.45 13.26 -11.34
CA VAL A 35 -10.00 13.18 -11.19
C VAL A 35 -9.43 14.56 -10.87
N TRP A 36 -8.56 14.63 -9.88
CA TRP A 36 -7.66 15.75 -9.69
C TRP A 36 -6.22 15.27 -9.86
N ASP A 37 -5.40 16.07 -10.54
CA ASP A 37 -3.95 15.81 -10.67
C ASP A 37 -3.20 17.11 -10.38
N GLY A 38 -2.21 17.03 -9.48
CA GLY A 38 -1.39 18.17 -9.06
C GLY A 38 -0.38 18.65 -10.11
N GLY A 39 -0.23 17.92 -11.21
CA GLY A 39 0.68 18.27 -12.30
C GLY A 39 2.15 18.09 -11.95
N ARG A 40 2.48 17.31 -10.92
CA ARG A 40 3.86 17.12 -10.46
C ARG A 40 4.64 16.12 -11.30
N VAL A 41 3.97 15.06 -11.74
CA VAL A 41 4.54 13.95 -12.53
C VAL A 41 3.93 13.88 -13.93
N ARG A 42 2.62 14.09 -14.02
CA ARG A 42 1.87 14.10 -15.29
C ARG A 42 1.52 15.54 -15.69
N ASP A 43 1.35 15.77 -16.98
CA ASP A 43 0.93 17.05 -17.52
C ASP A 43 -0.60 17.10 -17.75
N GLU A 44 -1.09 18.28 -18.10
CA GLU A 44 -2.52 18.50 -18.36
C GLU A 44 -3.05 17.71 -19.57
N GLU A 45 -2.20 17.43 -20.57
CA GLU A 45 -2.57 16.62 -21.73
C GLU A 45 -2.85 15.17 -21.32
N TYR A 46 -2.00 14.60 -20.47
CA TYR A 46 -2.19 13.26 -19.90
C TYR A 46 -3.47 13.17 -19.06
N LEU A 47 -3.72 14.17 -18.17
CA LEU A 47 -4.95 14.24 -17.38
C LEU A 47 -6.18 14.22 -18.28
N GLN A 48 -6.18 15.03 -19.36
CA GLN A 48 -7.31 15.08 -20.27
C GLN A 48 -7.51 13.76 -21.02
N GLU A 49 -6.44 13.14 -21.51
CA GLU A 49 -6.50 11.83 -22.19
C GLU A 49 -7.02 10.73 -21.26
N PHE A 50 -6.60 10.73 -19.99
CA PHE A 50 -7.09 9.81 -18.97
C PHE A 50 -8.60 10.02 -18.74
N CYS A 51 -9.03 11.26 -18.54
CA CYS A 51 -10.44 11.59 -18.32
C CYS A 51 -11.31 11.22 -19.54
N ASP A 52 -10.84 11.47 -20.77
CA ASP A 52 -11.55 11.10 -21.99
C ASP A 52 -11.66 9.56 -22.14
N THR A 53 -10.63 8.82 -21.70
CA THR A 53 -10.60 7.36 -21.78
C THR A 53 -11.60 6.71 -20.84
N TYR A 54 -11.68 7.18 -19.59
CA TYR A 54 -12.53 6.59 -18.55
C TYR A 54 -13.86 7.33 -18.33
N GLY A 55 -14.13 8.38 -19.09
CA GLY A 55 -15.35 9.17 -18.94
C GLY A 55 -15.41 10.02 -17.68
N ALA A 56 -14.26 10.28 -17.06
CA ALA A 56 -14.13 11.06 -15.84
C ALA A 56 -14.12 12.57 -16.10
N THR A 57 -14.36 13.36 -15.06
CA THR A 57 -14.32 14.82 -15.13
C THR A 57 -13.13 15.35 -14.33
N PRO A 58 -12.24 16.16 -14.91
CA PRO A 58 -11.17 16.80 -14.14
C PRO A 58 -11.76 17.86 -13.20
N VAL A 59 -11.23 17.94 -11.98
CA VAL A 59 -11.63 18.94 -10.97
C VAL A 59 -10.48 19.90 -10.65
N GLU A 60 -10.80 21.10 -10.14
CA GLU A 60 -9.82 22.18 -9.96
C GLU A 60 -9.00 22.08 -8.66
N SER A 61 -9.49 21.32 -7.66
CA SER A 61 -8.83 21.15 -6.36
C SER A 61 -8.94 19.72 -5.83
N PRO A 62 -8.00 19.29 -4.99
CA PRO A 62 -8.01 17.89 -4.47
C PRO A 62 -9.25 17.57 -3.63
N ASP A 63 -9.87 18.57 -2.99
CA ASP A 63 -11.11 18.45 -2.22
C ASP A 63 -12.38 18.66 -3.06
N GLY A 64 -12.22 18.96 -4.36
CA GLY A 64 -13.32 19.31 -5.27
C GLY A 64 -14.32 18.17 -5.54
N MET A 65 -14.01 16.95 -5.13
CA MET A 65 -14.88 15.78 -5.30
C MET A 65 -15.68 15.44 -4.03
N VAL A 66 -15.44 16.13 -2.91
CA VAL A 66 -16.12 15.87 -1.62
C VAL A 66 -17.63 16.06 -1.80
N GLY A 67 -18.38 14.99 -1.53
CA GLY A 67 -19.85 14.96 -1.66
C GLY A 67 -20.37 14.56 -3.06
N ASP A 68 -19.50 14.42 -4.06
CA ASP A 68 -19.86 14.00 -5.42
C ASP A 68 -19.45 12.56 -5.74
N VAL A 69 -18.56 11.97 -4.92
CA VAL A 69 -18.07 10.58 -5.04
C VAL A 69 -18.48 9.74 -3.85
N ASP A 70 -18.57 8.42 -4.07
CA ASP A 70 -18.88 7.43 -3.03
C ASP A 70 -17.62 6.88 -2.33
N ALA A 71 -16.45 7.06 -2.96
CA ALA A 71 -15.13 6.72 -2.44
C ALA A 71 -14.04 7.50 -3.17
N VAL A 72 -12.85 7.61 -2.58
CA VAL A 72 -11.68 8.24 -3.20
C VAL A 72 -10.46 7.34 -3.12
N MET A 73 -9.57 7.44 -4.12
CA MET A 73 -8.26 6.82 -4.13
C MET A 73 -7.18 7.91 -4.23
N VAL A 74 -6.29 7.99 -3.26
CA VAL A 74 -5.12 8.89 -3.26
C VAL A 74 -3.94 8.10 -3.81
N LEU A 75 -3.48 8.44 -5.02
CA LEU A 75 -2.54 7.64 -5.82
C LEU A 75 -1.23 8.38 -6.13
N THR A 76 -0.99 9.52 -5.51
CA THR A 76 0.28 10.25 -5.67
C THR A 76 1.48 9.39 -5.30
N VAL A 77 2.61 9.61 -5.95
CA VAL A 77 3.87 8.95 -5.63
C VAL A 77 4.56 9.59 -4.42
N ASP A 78 4.12 10.78 -4.04
CA ASP A 78 4.63 11.54 -2.89
C ASP A 78 3.88 11.20 -1.60
N TRP A 79 4.37 10.23 -0.87
CA TRP A 79 3.75 9.80 0.38
C TRP A 79 3.75 10.84 1.50
N ASP A 80 4.52 11.93 1.40
CA ASP A 80 4.45 13.05 2.34
C ASP A 80 3.17 13.88 2.16
N SER A 81 2.51 13.80 0.99
CA SER A 81 1.24 14.48 0.70
C SER A 81 -0.02 13.63 0.97
N HIS A 82 0.13 12.32 1.20
CA HIS A 82 -1.00 11.40 1.39
C HIS A 82 -1.95 11.85 2.50
N CYS A 83 -1.39 12.25 3.64
CA CYS A 83 -2.19 12.70 4.79
C CYS A 83 -3.03 13.93 4.42
N GLU A 84 -2.43 14.99 3.87
CA GLU A 84 -3.13 16.22 3.47
C GLU A 84 -4.23 15.95 2.43
N LEU A 85 -3.97 15.07 1.46
CA LEU A 85 -4.90 14.77 0.37
C LEU A 85 -6.07 13.85 0.80
N ALA A 86 -5.85 12.96 1.77
CA ALA A 86 -6.89 12.05 2.26
C ALA A 86 -7.83 12.68 3.29
N LEU A 87 -7.31 13.58 4.15
CA LEU A 87 -8.06 14.16 5.27
C LEU A 87 -9.42 14.77 4.89
N PRO A 88 -9.57 15.58 3.82
CA PRO A 88 -10.87 16.16 3.48
C PRO A 88 -11.97 15.12 3.22
N TYR A 89 -11.59 13.94 2.75
CA TYR A 89 -12.52 12.83 2.47
C TYR A 89 -12.85 12.05 3.73
N LEU A 90 -11.86 11.73 4.55
CA LEU A 90 -12.06 11.06 5.84
C LEU A 90 -12.93 11.91 6.78
N GLU A 91 -12.68 13.22 6.87
CA GLU A 91 -13.50 14.17 7.64
C GLU A 91 -14.94 14.30 7.13
N ALA A 92 -15.19 13.91 5.87
CA ALA A 92 -16.51 13.89 5.25
C ALA A 92 -17.16 12.49 5.26
N ASP A 93 -16.63 11.53 6.02
CA ASP A 93 -17.08 10.14 6.09
C ASP A 93 -17.07 9.42 4.72
N ILE A 94 -16.14 9.80 3.81
CA ILE A 94 -16.01 9.19 2.48
C ILE A 94 -14.95 8.08 2.53
N PRO A 95 -15.31 6.84 2.18
CA PRO A 95 -14.37 5.72 2.07
C PRO A 95 -13.13 6.08 1.26
N THR A 96 -11.96 5.84 1.83
CA THR A 96 -10.69 6.30 1.26
C THR A 96 -9.70 5.16 1.12
N LEU A 97 -9.12 5.03 -0.09
CA LEU A 97 -7.94 4.22 -0.35
C LEU A 97 -6.73 5.16 -0.45
N VAL A 98 -5.65 4.83 0.26
CA VAL A 98 -4.36 5.53 0.14
C VAL A 98 -3.31 4.54 -0.37
N ASP A 99 -2.65 4.92 -1.47
CA ASP A 99 -1.62 4.06 -2.08
C ASP A 99 -0.38 3.90 -1.18
N LYS A 100 0.48 2.99 -1.58
CA LYS A 100 1.73 2.66 -0.90
C LYS A 100 2.91 3.57 -1.37
N PRO A 101 3.89 3.81 -0.51
CA PRO A 101 3.87 3.63 0.94
C PRO A 101 2.88 4.58 1.61
N LEU A 102 2.22 4.17 2.70
CA LEU A 102 1.16 4.97 3.31
C LEU A 102 1.63 6.36 3.75
N ALA A 103 2.74 6.42 4.46
CA ALA A 103 3.37 7.65 4.92
C ALA A 103 4.83 7.40 5.34
N GLY A 104 5.64 8.46 5.35
CA GLY A 104 7.05 8.42 5.76
C GLY A 104 7.30 8.79 7.22
N SER A 105 6.28 9.15 8.01
CA SER A 105 6.39 9.51 9.41
C SER A 105 5.31 8.85 10.27
N LEU A 106 5.63 8.58 11.55
CA LEU A 106 4.65 8.07 12.50
C LEU A 106 3.51 9.06 12.72
N GLN A 107 3.81 10.36 12.73
CA GLN A 107 2.81 11.41 12.92
C GLN A 107 1.72 11.36 11.84
N ASP A 108 2.09 11.23 10.56
CA ASP A 108 1.13 11.19 9.45
C ASP A 108 0.30 9.90 9.48
N ILE A 109 0.91 8.77 9.88
CA ILE A 109 0.19 7.51 10.08
C ILE A 109 -0.87 7.66 11.17
N GLU A 110 -0.51 8.24 12.33
CA GLU A 110 -1.43 8.44 13.46
C GLU A 110 -2.56 9.42 13.12
N ILE A 111 -2.28 10.48 12.37
CA ILE A 111 -3.31 11.43 11.90
C ILE A 111 -4.30 10.73 10.97
N LEU A 112 -3.82 9.92 10.02
CA LEU A 112 -4.68 9.15 9.13
C LEU A 112 -5.51 8.11 9.88
N GLU A 113 -4.91 7.39 10.84
CA GLU A 113 -5.56 6.40 11.68
C GLU A 113 -6.68 7.03 12.51
N ASP A 114 -6.40 8.17 13.16
CA ASP A 114 -7.40 8.92 13.94
C ASP A 114 -8.55 9.45 13.04
N ALA A 115 -8.23 9.95 11.85
CA ALA A 115 -9.22 10.47 10.91
C ALA A 115 -10.08 9.36 10.26
N ALA A 116 -9.56 8.15 10.17
CA ALA A 116 -10.25 6.99 9.63
C ALA A 116 -11.18 6.31 10.67
N ASP A 117 -11.21 6.76 11.93
CA ASP A 117 -12.08 6.15 12.95
C ASP A 117 -13.55 6.24 12.55
N GLY A 118 -14.15 5.09 12.27
CA GLY A 118 -15.55 4.97 11.83
C GLY A 118 -15.78 5.16 10.33
N THR A 119 -14.75 5.51 9.54
CA THR A 119 -14.83 5.63 8.07
C THR A 119 -14.07 4.47 7.42
N PRO A 120 -14.65 3.77 6.40
CA PRO A 120 -13.93 2.70 5.71
C PRO A 120 -12.60 3.19 5.13
N PHE A 121 -11.50 2.57 5.56
CA PHE A 121 -10.15 2.89 5.11
C PHE A 121 -9.47 1.66 4.53
N PHE A 122 -8.78 1.86 3.42
CA PHE A 122 -8.05 0.81 2.72
C PHE A 122 -6.72 1.34 2.19
N GLY A 123 -5.78 0.44 1.86
CA GLY A 123 -4.52 0.87 1.29
C GLY A 123 -3.40 -0.14 1.44
N GLY A 124 -2.17 0.38 1.33
CA GLY A 124 -0.98 -0.42 1.35
C GLY A 124 -0.74 -1.17 0.04
N SER A 125 0.01 -2.26 0.11
CA SER A 125 0.43 -3.02 -1.06
C SER A 125 -0.67 -3.93 -1.63
N ALA A 126 -0.76 -4.01 -2.95
CA ALA A 126 -1.57 -5.02 -3.63
C ALA A 126 -0.92 -6.43 -3.63
N VAL A 127 0.39 -6.55 -3.42
CA VAL A 127 1.12 -7.83 -3.45
C VAL A 127 0.52 -8.89 -2.52
N PRO A 128 0.09 -8.57 -1.27
CA PRO A 128 -0.55 -9.53 -0.39
C PRO A 128 -1.84 -10.18 -0.92
N PHE A 129 -2.45 -9.58 -1.94
CA PHE A 129 -3.70 -10.05 -2.56
C PHE A 129 -3.46 -10.94 -3.78
N HIS A 130 -2.20 -11.13 -4.20
CA HIS A 130 -1.90 -11.97 -5.35
C HIS A 130 -2.34 -13.42 -5.11
N PRO A 131 -3.04 -14.07 -6.06
CA PRO A 131 -3.57 -15.43 -5.90
C PRO A 131 -2.53 -16.49 -5.54
N SER A 132 -1.26 -16.30 -5.91
CA SER A 132 -0.17 -17.21 -5.51
C SER A 132 0.07 -17.26 -4.00
N LEU A 133 -0.47 -16.30 -3.23
CA LEU A 133 -0.42 -16.27 -1.77
C LEU A 133 -1.70 -16.80 -1.13
N ALA A 134 -2.72 -17.17 -1.92
CA ALA A 134 -4.01 -17.62 -1.39
C ALA A 134 -3.92 -18.93 -0.59
N SER A 135 -2.94 -19.79 -0.91
CA SER A 135 -2.68 -21.02 -0.17
C SER A 135 -1.96 -20.78 1.16
N PHE A 136 -1.28 -19.64 1.32
CA PHE A 136 -0.61 -19.30 2.57
C PHE A 136 -1.67 -19.03 3.65
N GLU A 137 -1.79 -19.91 4.62
CA GLU A 137 -2.72 -19.73 5.73
C GLU A 137 -2.38 -18.46 6.50
N ARG A 138 -3.39 -17.66 6.83
CA ARG A 138 -3.22 -16.40 7.57
C ARG A 138 -3.41 -16.63 9.06
N GLY A 139 -2.62 -15.91 9.87
CA GLY A 139 -2.77 -15.91 11.33
C GLY A 139 -2.36 -17.20 12.03
N GLU A 140 -1.77 -18.17 11.31
CA GLU A 140 -1.22 -19.37 11.92
C GLU A 140 -0.01 -19.02 12.79
N ALA A 141 -0.06 -19.38 14.07
CA ALA A 141 0.96 -19.04 15.04
C ALA A 141 2.25 -19.88 14.87
N GLY A 142 3.39 -19.27 15.17
CA GLY A 142 4.66 -19.97 15.30
C GLY A 142 5.32 -20.40 13.99
N ARG A 143 4.89 -19.88 12.85
CA ARG A 143 5.51 -20.18 11.54
C ARG A 143 6.69 -19.27 11.23
N ALA A 144 7.47 -19.65 10.22
CA ALA A 144 8.55 -18.86 9.69
C ALA A 144 8.25 -18.40 8.25
N LEU A 145 8.37 -17.10 8.02
CA LEU A 145 8.24 -16.47 6.72
C LEU A 145 9.61 -15.98 6.25
N TYR A 146 9.93 -16.19 4.98
CA TYR A 146 11.13 -15.66 4.35
C TYR A 146 10.74 -14.94 3.09
N CYS A 147 11.21 -13.72 2.89
CA CYS A 147 10.94 -12.99 1.66
C CYS A 147 12.11 -12.14 1.21
N ALA A 148 12.14 -11.89 -0.09
CA ALA A 148 13.09 -11.01 -0.72
C ALA A 148 12.42 -10.18 -1.82
N GLY A 149 12.82 -8.91 -1.90
CA GLY A 149 12.39 -7.97 -2.92
C GLY A 149 13.56 -7.35 -3.67
N TYR A 150 13.35 -6.20 -4.25
CA TYR A 150 14.31 -5.51 -5.10
C TYR A 150 14.07 -3.99 -5.06
N ASP A 151 15.00 -3.22 -5.64
CA ASP A 151 14.94 -1.78 -5.90
C ASP A 151 14.92 -0.93 -4.63
N ASP A 152 14.20 0.18 -4.61
CA ASP A 152 14.12 1.08 -3.46
C ASP A 152 13.54 0.39 -2.23
N THR A 153 14.21 0.51 -1.11
CA THR A 153 13.92 -0.29 0.08
C THR A 153 12.74 0.20 0.90
N PHE A 154 12.27 1.43 0.66
CA PHE A 154 11.03 1.93 1.25
C PHE A 154 9.87 1.77 0.28
N TYR A 155 9.99 2.30 -0.93
CA TYR A 155 8.93 2.29 -1.93
C TYR A 155 8.55 0.88 -2.42
N TYR A 156 9.54 -0.03 -2.59
CA TYR A 156 9.30 -1.44 -2.92
C TYR A 156 9.36 -2.36 -1.69
N GLY A 157 10.08 -1.97 -0.63
CA GLY A 157 10.11 -2.73 0.62
C GLY A 157 8.76 -2.82 1.31
N CYS A 158 7.87 -1.83 1.11
CA CYS A 158 6.50 -1.86 1.62
C CYS A 158 5.72 -3.10 1.14
N HIS A 159 5.97 -3.60 -0.07
CA HIS A 159 5.33 -4.80 -0.58
C HIS A 159 5.67 -6.06 0.23
N LEU A 160 6.91 -6.18 0.67
CA LEU A 160 7.35 -7.30 1.50
C LEU A 160 6.77 -7.19 2.91
N VAL A 161 6.89 -6.00 3.50
CA VAL A 161 6.48 -5.73 4.88
C VAL A 161 4.97 -5.90 5.05
N ASP A 162 4.18 -5.34 4.13
CA ASP A 162 2.73 -5.49 4.16
C ASP A 162 2.29 -6.95 3.93
N THR A 163 3.00 -7.68 3.05
CA THR A 163 2.71 -9.10 2.84
C THR A 163 2.97 -9.92 4.09
N VAL A 164 4.13 -9.78 4.74
CA VAL A 164 4.39 -10.55 5.96
C VAL A 164 3.46 -10.16 7.10
N ARG A 165 3.07 -8.87 7.23
CA ARG A 165 2.07 -8.42 8.20
C ARG A 165 0.71 -9.08 7.97
N ARG A 166 0.24 -9.07 6.72
CA ARG A 166 -1.04 -9.70 6.36
C ARG A 166 -1.04 -11.20 6.58
N LEU A 167 0.06 -11.88 6.24
CA LEU A 167 0.20 -13.32 6.47
C LEU A 167 0.30 -13.67 7.96
N ALA A 168 1.01 -12.87 8.76
CA ALA A 168 1.08 -13.05 10.22
C ALA A 168 -0.30 -12.89 10.87
N GLY A 169 -1.15 -12.01 10.37
CA GLY A 169 -2.52 -11.80 10.85
C GLY A 169 -2.61 -11.20 12.26
N THR A 170 -1.52 -10.61 12.75
CA THR A 170 -1.42 -9.98 14.07
C THR A 170 -0.33 -8.92 14.05
N ASP A 171 -0.28 -8.07 15.07
CA ASP A 171 0.66 -6.98 15.21
C ASP A 171 2.09 -7.47 15.38
N TRP A 172 3.03 -6.62 15.00
CA TRP A 172 4.44 -6.90 15.19
C TRP A 172 4.92 -6.48 16.59
N SER A 173 5.88 -7.23 17.12
CA SER A 173 6.44 -6.96 18.45
C SER A 173 7.83 -6.31 18.36
N VAL A 174 8.69 -6.81 17.47
CA VAL A 174 10.07 -6.31 17.36
C VAL A 174 10.65 -6.58 15.98
N VAL A 175 11.39 -5.60 15.46
CA VAL A 175 12.26 -5.71 14.29
C VAL A 175 13.72 -5.74 14.76
N ARG A 176 14.51 -6.66 14.22
CA ARG A 176 15.95 -6.78 14.48
C ARG A 176 16.74 -6.72 13.18
N PRO A 177 17.69 -5.79 13.03
CA PRO A 177 18.53 -5.75 11.85
C PRO A 177 19.52 -6.91 11.89
N ALA A 178 19.75 -7.59 10.76
CA ALA A 178 20.78 -8.58 10.62
C ALA A 178 22.17 -7.92 10.57
N SER A 179 23.19 -8.65 10.99
CA SER A 179 24.59 -8.16 10.98
C SER A 179 25.30 -8.38 9.65
N ASP A 180 24.65 -9.00 8.68
CA ASP A 180 25.23 -9.36 7.39
C ASP A 180 25.31 -8.18 6.42
N PRO A 181 26.18 -8.25 5.41
CA PRO A 181 26.13 -7.27 4.34
C PRO A 181 24.78 -7.33 3.62
N GLY A 182 24.17 -6.14 3.43
CA GLY A 182 22.84 -5.99 2.84
C GLY A 182 21.76 -5.62 3.84
N LEU A 183 20.55 -5.34 3.32
CA LEU A 183 19.43 -4.83 4.11
C LEU A 183 18.48 -5.99 4.45
N THR A 184 18.80 -6.72 5.51
CA THR A 184 18.00 -7.83 6.02
C THR A 184 17.55 -7.53 7.44
N VAL A 185 16.30 -7.85 7.75
CA VAL A 185 15.74 -7.74 9.10
C VAL A 185 15.00 -9.03 9.46
N ASP A 186 14.95 -9.32 10.76
CA ASP A 186 14.08 -10.33 11.36
C ASP A 186 12.95 -9.61 12.12
N ILE A 187 11.72 -9.98 11.82
CA ILE A 187 10.51 -9.45 12.43
C ILE A 187 9.87 -10.55 13.26
N VAL A 188 9.45 -10.24 14.49
CA VAL A 188 8.68 -11.13 15.36
C VAL A 188 7.31 -10.52 15.54
N PHE A 189 6.27 -11.32 15.36
CA PHE A 189 4.87 -10.96 15.55
C PHE A 189 4.36 -11.52 16.90
N GLU A 190 3.22 -10.98 17.38
CA GLU A 190 2.65 -11.33 18.68
C GLU A 190 2.23 -12.80 18.81
N ASN A 191 1.92 -13.46 17.69
CA ASN A 191 1.57 -14.89 17.64
C ASN A 191 2.77 -15.82 17.46
N ASP A 192 3.99 -15.36 17.78
CA ASP A 192 5.24 -16.09 17.60
C ASP A 192 5.60 -16.42 16.13
N THR A 193 4.95 -15.78 15.15
CA THR A 193 5.40 -15.84 13.76
C THR A 193 6.70 -15.04 13.60
N HIS A 194 7.67 -15.61 12.87
CA HIS A 194 8.93 -14.97 12.54
C HIS A 194 9.02 -14.72 11.04
N ALA A 195 9.39 -13.51 10.62
CA ALA A 195 9.66 -13.19 9.23
C ALA A 195 11.09 -12.68 9.06
N THR A 196 11.85 -13.28 8.14
CA THR A 196 13.12 -12.72 7.64
C THR A 196 12.89 -12.05 6.32
N VAL A 197 13.12 -10.74 6.26
CA VAL A 197 12.87 -9.87 5.10
C VAL A 197 14.18 -9.34 4.55
N ARG A 198 14.47 -9.64 3.28
CA ARG A 198 15.58 -9.08 2.52
C ARG A 198 15.08 -8.00 1.58
N LEU A 199 15.36 -6.73 1.88
CA LEU A 199 14.87 -5.59 1.11
C LEU A 199 15.66 -5.38 -0.19
N ASP A 200 16.98 -5.54 -0.15
CA ASP A 200 17.92 -5.29 -1.25
C ASP A 200 18.29 -6.58 -2.01
N GLY A 201 17.30 -7.38 -2.37
CA GLY A 201 17.49 -8.58 -3.18
C GLY A 201 18.02 -8.27 -4.58
N ALA A 202 18.22 -9.31 -5.39
CA ALA A 202 18.79 -9.17 -6.74
C ALA A 202 17.83 -8.45 -7.69
N ASN A 203 18.20 -7.27 -8.17
CA ASN A 203 17.38 -6.43 -9.06
C ASN A 203 17.14 -7.06 -10.46
N GLY A 204 17.88 -8.08 -10.82
CA GLY A 204 17.81 -8.66 -12.19
C GLY A 204 16.50 -9.36 -12.49
N SER A 205 15.79 -9.89 -11.50
CA SER A 205 14.52 -10.60 -11.70
C SER A 205 13.29 -9.70 -11.54
N ARG A 206 13.39 -8.62 -10.76
CA ARG A 206 12.26 -7.75 -10.37
C ARG A 206 11.06 -8.55 -9.84
N ASN A 207 11.34 -9.57 -9.00
CA ASN A 207 10.32 -10.42 -8.42
C ASN A 207 10.29 -10.26 -6.91
N PHE A 208 9.09 -10.37 -6.32
CA PHE A 208 8.92 -10.61 -4.91
C PHE A 208 8.83 -12.13 -4.69
N THR A 209 9.62 -12.63 -3.76
CA THR A 209 9.67 -14.07 -3.46
C THR A 209 9.32 -14.30 -2.00
N PHE A 210 8.44 -15.26 -1.75
CA PHE A 210 7.96 -15.62 -0.43
C PHE A 210 8.10 -17.13 -0.22
N LEU A 211 8.52 -17.51 0.99
CA LEU A 211 8.51 -18.89 1.49
C LEU A 211 7.80 -18.88 2.85
N ASN A 212 6.75 -19.66 2.98
CA ASN A 212 6.09 -19.98 4.24
C ASN A 212 6.52 -21.34 4.73
N VAL A 213 6.86 -21.45 6.00
CA VAL A 213 7.20 -22.73 6.69
C VAL A 213 6.34 -22.81 7.94
N GLY A 214 5.23 -23.52 7.85
CA GLY A 214 4.29 -23.87 8.89
C GLY A 214 4.12 -25.39 8.96
N ASP A 215 2.91 -25.87 9.10
CA ASP A 215 2.60 -27.30 9.01
C ASP A 215 2.92 -27.83 7.61
N GLU A 216 2.72 -27.03 6.57
CA GLU A 216 3.20 -27.27 5.22
C GLU A 216 4.16 -26.14 4.78
N SER A 217 4.99 -26.41 3.77
CA SER A 217 5.89 -25.41 3.21
C SER A 217 5.40 -24.99 1.84
N GLU A 218 5.25 -23.69 1.64
CA GLU A 218 4.71 -23.08 0.42
C GLU A 218 5.64 -21.99 -0.09
N THR A 219 5.68 -21.82 -1.40
CA THR A 219 6.48 -20.78 -2.06
C THR A 219 5.67 -20.01 -3.06
N ALA A 220 5.86 -18.71 -3.12
CA ALA A 220 5.30 -17.85 -4.15
C ALA A 220 6.39 -16.97 -4.75
N VAL A 221 6.34 -16.78 -6.06
CA VAL A 221 7.16 -15.82 -6.79
C VAL A 221 6.21 -14.93 -7.57
N ILE A 222 6.18 -13.65 -7.23
CA ILE A 222 5.30 -12.67 -7.86
C ILE A 222 6.16 -11.77 -8.73
N GLY A 223 5.93 -11.85 -10.03
CA GLY A 223 6.65 -11.09 -11.04
C GLY A 223 6.00 -9.71 -11.30
N ASN A 224 6.48 -9.09 -12.38
CA ASN A 224 5.98 -7.80 -12.85
C ASN A 224 5.44 -7.93 -14.29
N SER A 225 4.85 -9.08 -14.64
CA SER A 225 4.15 -9.25 -15.92
C SER A 225 2.80 -8.55 -15.89
N ASP A 226 2.24 -8.21 -17.04
CA ASP A 226 0.91 -7.59 -17.13
C ASP A 226 -0.17 -8.49 -16.53
N ASP A 227 -0.05 -9.81 -16.70
CA ASP A 227 -0.97 -10.80 -16.16
C ASP A 227 -0.90 -10.86 -14.61
N ASP A 228 0.33 -10.90 -14.05
CA ASP A 228 0.53 -10.85 -12.59
C ASP A 228 -0.08 -9.57 -12.00
N ARG A 229 0.21 -8.40 -12.62
CA ARG A 229 -0.31 -7.12 -12.15
C ARG A 229 -1.83 -7.05 -12.22
N HIS A 230 -2.42 -7.40 -13.36
CA HIS A 230 -3.87 -7.33 -13.55
C HIS A 230 -4.60 -8.22 -12.53
N THR A 231 -4.15 -9.46 -12.36
CA THR A 231 -4.76 -10.39 -11.42
C THR A 231 -4.64 -9.90 -9.97
N MET A 232 -3.47 -9.39 -9.60
CA MET A 232 -3.22 -8.85 -8.27
C MET A 232 -4.10 -7.62 -7.96
N TYR A 233 -4.22 -6.69 -8.92
CA TYR A 233 -5.01 -5.48 -8.75
C TYR A 233 -6.51 -5.76 -8.74
N ALA A 234 -7.00 -6.76 -9.48
CA ALA A 234 -8.40 -7.18 -9.40
C ALA A 234 -8.76 -7.63 -7.98
N GLU A 235 -8.00 -8.55 -7.39
CA GLU A 235 -8.22 -9.03 -6.02
C GLU A 235 -8.07 -7.91 -4.96
N TYR A 236 -7.12 -6.99 -5.17
CA TYR A 236 -6.91 -5.84 -4.29
C TYR A 236 -8.10 -4.88 -4.31
N LEU A 237 -8.62 -4.56 -5.50
CA LEU A 237 -9.77 -3.68 -5.65
C LEU A 237 -11.08 -4.34 -5.24
N ASP A 238 -11.23 -5.66 -5.41
CA ASP A 238 -12.36 -6.39 -4.86
C ASP A 238 -12.39 -6.27 -3.33
N ALA A 239 -11.23 -6.41 -2.65
CA ALA A 239 -11.13 -6.21 -1.21
C ALA A 239 -11.43 -4.74 -0.78
N PHE A 240 -11.04 -3.75 -1.59
CA PHE A 240 -11.43 -2.36 -1.37
C PHE A 240 -12.94 -2.17 -1.48
N LEU A 241 -13.59 -2.74 -2.49
CA LEU A 241 -15.04 -2.68 -2.66
C LEU A 241 -15.80 -3.38 -1.53
N GLU A 242 -15.28 -4.50 -1.01
CA GLU A 242 -15.79 -5.16 0.19
C GLU A 242 -15.68 -4.26 1.43
N THR A 243 -14.55 -3.53 1.57
CA THR A 243 -14.35 -2.56 2.65
C THR A 243 -15.37 -1.42 2.56
N ILE A 244 -15.59 -0.83 1.38
CA ILE A 244 -16.62 0.19 1.17
C ILE A 244 -18.04 -0.35 1.48
N ALA A 245 -18.29 -1.62 1.21
CA ALA A 245 -19.57 -2.26 1.51
C ALA A 245 -19.74 -2.59 3.01
N GLY A 246 -18.70 -2.44 3.83
CA GLY A 246 -18.69 -2.84 5.24
C GLY A 246 -18.66 -4.35 5.45
N GLU A 247 -18.20 -5.10 4.46
CA GLU A 247 -18.07 -6.56 4.48
C GLU A 247 -16.71 -7.02 4.99
N SER A 248 -15.70 -6.16 4.89
CA SER A 248 -14.35 -6.36 5.42
C SER A 248 -13.80 -5.07 6.05
N ASP A 249 -12.77 -5.22 6.89
CA ASP A 249 -11.99 -4.13 7.44
C ASP A 249 -10.51 -4.52 7.44
N GLU A 250 -9.71 -3.77 6.71
CA GLU A 250 -8.26 -3.98 6.58
C GLU A 250 -7.47 -2.80 7.19
N SER A 251 -8.14 -1.84 7.84
CA SER A 251 -7.53 -0.61 8.36
C SER A 251 -6.40 -0.89 9.36
N ASP A 252 -6.63 -1.77 10.34
CA ASP A 252 -5.61 -2.19 11.32
C ASP A 252 -4.35 -2.74 10.64
N ARG A 253 -4.52 -3.55 9.59
CA ARG A 253 -3.40 -4.08 8.82
C ARG A 253 -2.62 -2.97 8.12
N VAL A 254 -3.32 -2.01 7.51
CA VAL A 254 -2.69 -0.92 6.75
C VAL A 254 -1.86 -0.04 7.67
N PHE A 255 -2.43 0.40 8.80
CA PHE A 255 -1.74 1.26 9.76
C PHE A 255 -0.59 0.55 10.47
N ASP A 256 -0.81 -0.68 10.97
CA ASP A 256 0.26 -1.46 11.60
C ASP A 256 1.36 -1.84 10.60
N GLY A 257 1.01 -2.15 9.35
CA GLY A 257 1.98 -2.40 8.29
C GLY A 257 2.84 -1.18 7.95
N ALA A 258 2.25 0.02 7.95
CA ALA A 258 2.99 1.27 7.76
C ALA A 258 3.93 1.57 8.95
N LYS A 259 3.46 1.39 10.18
CA LYS A 259 4.29 1.50 11.40
C LYS A 259 5.45 0.47 11.38
N LEU A 260 5.17 -0.76 10.93
CA LEU A 260 6.19 -1.79 10.77
C LEU A 260 7.25 -1.39 9.73
N LEU A 261 6.85 -0.80 8.60
CA LEU A 261 7.79 -0.34 7.58
C LEU A 261 8.75 0.74 8.13
N LEU A 262 8.23 1.70 8.90
CA LEU A 262 9.08 2.66 9.63
C LEU A 262 9.99 1.96 10.62
N GLY A 263 9.48 0.98 11.38
CA GLY A 263 10.26 0.17 12.32
C GLY A 263 11.42 -0.57 11.65
N VAL A 264 11.19 -1.13 10.47
CA VAL A 264 12.23 -1.78 9.65
C VAL A 264 13.34 -0.80 9.29
N HIS A 265 12.99 0.37 8.78
CA HIS A 265 13.98 1.38 8.37
C HIS A 265 14.71 1.98 9.58
N THR A 266 14.01 2.25 10.68
CA THR A 266 14.61 2.70 11.94
C THR A 266 15.61 1.67 12.47
N ALA A 267 15.24 0.39 12.51
CA ALA A 267 16.12 -0.67 13.00
C ALA A 267 17.42 -0.78 12.17
N ILE A 268 17.30 -0.66 10.84
CA ILE A 268 18.44 -0.68 9.92
C ILE A 268 19.34 0.55 10.17
N ALA A 269 18.75 1.75 10.23
CA ALA A 269 19.51 3.00 10.39
C ALA A 269 20.26 3.07 11.73
N GLU A 270 19.64 2.60 12.80
CA GLU A 270 20.20 2.62 14.14
C GLU A 270 21.03 1.38 14.51
N HIS A 271 21.05 0.36 13.66
CA HIS A 271 21.73 -0.93 13.90
C HIS A 271 21.35 -1.58 15.25
N ARG A 272 20.08 -1.45 15.66
CA ARG A 272 19.57 -2.04 16.91
C ARG A 272 18.09 -2.49 16.75
N PRO A 273 17.62 -3.37 17.66
CA PRO A 273 16.20 -3.72 17.67
C PRO A 273 15.29 -2.52 17.94
N VAL A 274 14.12 -2.52 17.26
CA VAL A 274 13.05 -1.52 17.40
C VAL A 274 11.75 -2.26 17.68
N THR A 275 10.96 -1.77 18.63
CA THR A 275 9.61 -2.25 18.95
C THR A 275 8.57 -1.22 18.52
N ALA A 276 7.29 -1.61 18.44
CA ALA A 276 6.20 -0.70 18.10
C ALA A 276 6.08 0.51 19.04
N GLU A 277 6.54 0.35 20.31
CA GLU A 277 6.50 1.40 21.33
C GLU A 277 7.83 2.20 21.43
N SER A 278 8.76 2.01 20.49
CA SER A 278 10.05 2.71 20.52
C SER A 278 9.88 4.19 20.22
N ASP A 279 10.32 5.07 21.13
CA ASP A 279 10.30 6.54 20.94
C ASP A 279 10.98 6.99 19.64
N THR A 280 11.94 6.20 19.14
CA THR A 280 12.67 6.50 17.90
C THR A 280 11.83 6.43 16.64
N LEU A 281 10.68 5.73 16.66
CA LEU A 281 9.74 5.75 15.53
C LEU A 281 9.18 7.16 15.30
N ALA A 282 8.91 7.91 16.37
CA ALA A 282 8.43 9.29 16.28
C ALA A 282 9.49 10.28 15.72
N GLU A 283 10.76 9.90 15.74
CA GLU A 283 11.86 10.70 15.19
C GLU A 283 12.20 10.31 13.74
N THR A 284 11.66 9.19 13.27
CA THR A 284 11.92 8.68 11.92
C THR A 284 11.04 9.40 10.90
N HIS A 285 11.67 9.96 9.87
CA HIS A 285 11.00 10.54 8.72
C HIS A 285 11.74 10.13 7.43
N ILE A 286 11.03 9.43 6.55
CA ILE A 286 11.52 9.00 5.23
C ILE A 286 10.77 9.82 4.20
N GLN A 287 11.51 10.77 3.58
CA GLN A 287 10.93 11.81 2.73
C GLN A 287 10.49 11.25 1.37
N GLY A 288 9.26 11.53 0.99
CA GLY A 288 8.66 11.18 -0.31
C GLY A 288 9.10 12.11 -1.43
N ASP A 289 9.24 13.41 -1.15
CA ASP A 289 9.60 14.41 -2.15
C ASP A 289 10.94 14.11 -2.84
N SER A 290 11.94 13.60 -2.10
CA SER A 290 13.22 13.19 -2.65
C SER A 290 13.12 11.99 -3.61
N PHE A 291 12.14 11.10 -3.40
CA PHE A 291 11.87 10.01 -4.31
C PHE A 291 11.21 10.52 -5.60
N VAL A 292 10.26 11.44 -5.49
CA VAL A 292 9.55 12.03 -6.64
C VAL A 292 10.50 12.73 -7.59
N GLU A 293 11.54 13.44 -7.07
CA GLU A 293 12.54 14.10 -7.91
C GLU A 293 13.28 13.15 -8.86
N SER A 294 13.38 11.87 -8.50
CA SER A 294 14.04 10.83 -9.29
C SER A 294 13.05 9.88 -9.98
N TYR A 295 11.75 10.05 -9.73
CA TYR A 295 10.73 9.17 -10.27
C TYR A 295 10.45 9.47 -11.74
N GLU A 296 10.58 8.46 -12.57
CA GLU A 296 10.21 8.52 -13.98
C GLU A 296 9.07 7.51 -14.23
N PRO A 297 7.89 7.96 -14.68
CA PRO A 297 6.82 7.05 -15.08
C PRO A 297 7.30 6.15 -16.24
N TYR A 298 7.07 4.86 -16.13
CA TYR A 298 7.60 3.86 -17.09
C TYR A 298 6.50 3.22 -17.97
N TYR A 299 5.42 3.91 -18.19
CA TYR A 299 4.25 3.51 -19.02
C TYR A 299 3.67 4.73 -19.75
#